data_7ee1e6e500774c71222da541d5e4adcf
#
_entry.id   7ee1e6e500774c71222da541d5e4adcf
#
_cell.length_a   1.000
_cell.length_b   1.000
_cell.length_c   1.000
_cell.angle_alpha   90.00
_cell.angle_beta   90.00
_cell.angle_gamma   90.00
#
_symmetry.space_group_name_H-M   'P 1'
#
loop_
_entity.id
_entity.type
_entity.pdbx_description
1 polymer ?
#
loop_
_entity_poly.entity_id
_entity_poly.type
_entity_poly.pdbx_seq_one_letter_code
_entity_poly.pdbx_strand_id
1 'polypeptide(L)'
;TFYSSYTRKCTVEQFASLRFVLVGAEKLRESIANAFHEKFGLELLEGYGCTEMSPVVAVNGPNYDAGRDSQLGNKPGTVGQPLPGITVKIVNPATMEPLPPDAEGLVLVKGPNRMLGYLNQAERTAEAVHDGWYVTGDIGALDDEGFLRITDRLARFSKIAGEMVPHLKVEEAIYTIIGEYGCAVTGIPDDQRGERLVALYTCPDTAPAELWQRLSETSLPKLWVPKRENVYQVDALPTLGTGKLDLVGVKAKAHQLATALSVNS
;
A
#
# COMPACT_ATOMS: atom_id res chain seq x y z
N THR A 1 11.56 8.35 0.95
CA THR A 1 12.99 8.31 0.54
C THR A 1 13.59 9.72 0.44
N PHE A 2 13.03 10.67 -0.33
CA PHE A 2 13.61 12.03 -0.52
C PHE A 2 13.71 12.81 0.79
N TYR A 3 12.67 12.85 1.62
CA TYR A 3 12.66 13.63 2.87
C TYR A 3 13.69 13.14 3.88
N SER A 4 13.95 11.83 3.98
CA SER A 4 15.06 11.29 4.77
C SER A 4 16.42 11.81 4.27
N SER A 5 16.60 11.97 2.96
CA SER A 5 17.80 12.57 2.37
C SER A 5 17.92 14.06 2.68
N TYR A 6 16.81 14.80 2.56
CA TYR A 6 16.78 16.24 2.88
C TYR A 6 17.07 16.48 4.37
N THR A 7 16.49 15.68 5.26
CA THR A 7 16.78 15.77 6.70
C THR A 7 18.27 15.62 6.99
N ARG A 8 18.97 14.76 6.26
CA ARG A 8 20.43 14.56 6.45
C ARG A 8 21.29 15.62 5.78
N LYS A 9 20.91 16.12 4.59
CA LYS A 9 21.80 16.89 3.71
C LYS A 9 21.51 18.39 3.67
N CYS A 10 20.26 18.81 3.92
CA CYS A 10 19.87 20.22 3.80
C CYS A 10 20.00 20.97 5.13
N THR A 11 20.17 22.30 5.06
CA THR A 11 20.15 23.19 6.21
C THR A 11 18.75 23.75 6.46
N VAL A 12 18.50 24.29 7.66
CA VAL A 12 17.20 24.87 8.04
C VAL A 12 16.85 26.05 7.14
N GLU A 13 17.83 26.89 6.79
CA GLU A 13 17.66 28.07 5.95
C GLU A 13 17.13 27.71 4.55
N GLN A 14 17.50 26.55 4.00
CA GLN A 14 17.04 26.10 2.70
C GLN A 14 15.55 25.78 2.68
N PHE A 15 14.93 25.54 3.83
CA PHE A 15 13.50 25.27 3.99
C PHE A 15 12.71 26.45 4.58
N ALA A 16 13.38 27.54 4.98
CA ALA A 16 12.75 28.65 5.70
C ALA A 16 11.64 29.37 4.92
N SER A 17 11.64 29.33 3.58
CA SER A 17 10.61 29.96 2.75
C SER A 17 9.40 29.06 2.46
N LEU A 18 9.47 27.77 2.79
CA LEU A 18 8.38 26.83 2.54
C LEU A 18 7.24 27.04 3.51
N ARG A 19 6.02 27.08 2.98
CA ARG A 19 4.78 27.17 3.77
C ARG A 19 4.12 25.81 3.93
N PHE A 20 4.23 24.95 2.93
CA PHE A 20 3.66 23.61 2.90
C PHE A 20 4.68 22.64 2.35
N VAL A 21 4.76 21.47 2.95
CA VAL A 21 5.63 20.39 2.51
C VAL A 21 4.78 19.14 2.33
N LEU A 22 4.55 18.77 1.06
CA LEU A 22 3.69 17.64 0.71
C LEU A 22 4.52 16.38 0.47
N VAL A 23 3.99 15.25 0.93
CA VAL A 23 4.57 13.93 0.70
C VAL A 23 3.50 12.99 0.17
N GLY A 24 3.88 12.18 -0.80
CA GLY A 24 2.99 11.18 -1.41
C GLY A 24 3.76 10.09 -2.11
N ALA A 25 3.04 9.23 -2.85
CA ALA A 25 3.53 8.07 -3.58
C ALA A 25 4.01 6.88 -2.73
N GLU A 26 4.33 7.09 -1.45
CA GLU A 26 4.72 6.05 -0.49
C GLU A 26 4.15 6.41 0.88
N LYS A 27 3.87 5.39 1.71
CA LYS A 27 3.44 5.60 3.10
C LYS A 27 4.54 6.34 3.88
N LEU A 28 4.18 7.43 4.53
CA LEU A 28 5.08 8.18 5.39
C LEU A 28 5.38 7.38 6.65
N ARG A 29 6.68 7.18 6.93
CA ARG A 29 7.12 6.59 8.20
C ARG A 29 7.15 7.67 9.27
N GLU A 30 6.59 7.39 10.42
CA GLU A 30 6.54 8.32 11.57
C GLU A 30 7.93 8.82 11.97
N SER A 31 8.94 7.93 11.95
CA SER A 31 10.33 8.30 12.23
C SER A 31 10.89 9.36 11.26
N ILE A 32 10.47 9.33 9.98
CA ILE A 32 10.88 10.33 8.98
C ILE A 32 10.14 11.64 9.22
N ALA A 33 8.83 11.57 9.52
CA ALA A 33 8.03 12.76 9.83
C ALA A 33 8.58 13.50 11.05
N ASN A 34 8.84 12.78 12.14
CA ASN A 34 9.37 13.33 13.38
C ASN A 34 10.76 13.95 13.18
N ALA A 35 11.70 13.24 12.54
CA ALA A 35 13.04 13.76 12.28
C ALA A 35 13.03 14.99 11.36
N PHE A 36 12.09 15.07 10.40
CA PHE A 36 11.94 16.22 9.54
C PHE A 36 11.38 17.41 10.33
N HIS A 37 10.33 17.18 11.13
CA HIS A 37 9.75 18.21 11.98
C HIS A 37 10.74 18.75 13.01
N GLU A 38 11.47 17.89 13.71
CA GLU A 38 12.49 18.29 14.69
C GLU A 38 13.57 19.18 14.07
N LYS A 39 13.97 18.90 12.82
CA LYS A 39 15.02 19.67 12.16
C LYS A 39 14.53 20.99 11.57
N PHE A 40 13.38 20.99 10.88
CA PHE A 40 12.93 22.12 10.07
C PHE A 40 11.76 22.89 10.68
N GLY A 41 11.11 22.38 11.73
CA GLY A 41 9.89 22.95 12.30
C GLY A 41 8.67 22.89 11.38
N LEU A 42 8.74 22.08 10.31
CA LEU A 42 7.68 21.94 9.31
C LEU A 42 7.06 20.55 9.37
N GLU A 43 5.75 20.47 9.20
CA GLU A 43 5.03 19.19 9.11
C GLU A 43 5.04 18.67 7.67
N LEU A 44 5.20 17.35 7.52
CA LEU A 44 4.98 16.66 6.26
C LEU A 44 3.49 16.35 6.11
N LEU A 45 2.84 16.97 5.15
CA LEU A 45 1.42 16.78 4.85
C LEU A 45 1.28 15.64 3.84
N GLU A 46 0.65 14.53 4.25
CA GLU A 46 0.47 13.39 3.36
C GLU A 46 -0.63 13.65 2.34
N GLY A 47 -0.39 13.20 1.11
CA GLY A 47 -1.36 13.22 0.04
C GLY A 47 -1.40 11.90 -0.74
N TYR A 48 -2.53 11.66 -1.38
CA TYR A 48 -2.80 10.48 -2.19
C TYR A 48 -3.21 10.87 -3.60
N GLY A 49 -2.76 10.08 -4.55
CA GLY A 49 -3.16 10.20 -5.93
C GLY A 49 -2.54 9.16 -6.84
N CYS A 50 -2.97 9.17 -8.08
CA CYS A 50 -2.50 8.29 -9.13
C CYS A 50 -2.51 9.02 -10.47
N THR A 51 -1.76 8.53 -11.43
CA THR A 51 -1.64 9.12 -12.77
C THR A 51 -3.00 9.26 -13.44
N GLU A 52 -3.87 8.30 -13.24
CA GLU A 52 -5.24 8.24 -13.78
C GLU A 52 -6.16 9.34 -13.23
N MET A 53 -5.75 10.01 -12.14
CA MET A 53 -6.47 11.13 -11.51
C MET A 53 -5.70 12.47 -11.59
N SER A 54 -4.69 12.61 -12.42
CA SER A 54 -3.94 13.82 -12.85
C SER A 54 -3.39 14.75 -11.75
N PRO A 55 -2.60 14.34 -10.81
CA PRO A 55 -2.53 13.06 -10.12
C PRO A 55 -3.27 13.04 -8.77
N VAL A 56 -3.60 14.21 -8.16
CA VAL A 56 -4.00 14.33 -6.75
C VAL A 56 -5.48 14.02 -6.54
N VAL A 57 -5.77 13.16 -5.59
CA VAL A 57 -7.12 12.79 -5.14
C VAL A 57 -7.45 13.42 -3.80
N ALA A 58 -6.57 13.24 -2.81
CA ALA A 58 -6.75 13.74 -1.45
C ALA A 58 -5.43 14.28 -0.91
N VAL A 59 -5.50 15.22 0.02
CA VAL A 59 -4.31 15.80 0.65
C VAL A 59 -4.66 16.36 2.02
N ASN A 60 -3.76 16.17 3.00
CA ASN A 60 -3.77 16.91 4.25
C ASN A 60 -3.40 18.36 3.99
N GLY A 61 -4.10 19.28 4.62
CA GLY A 61 -3.84 20.72 4.59
C GLY A 61 -3.50 21.27 5.97
N PRO A 62 -3.17 22.55 6.08
CA PRO A 62 -3.03 23.16 7.40
C PRO A 62 -4.37 23.22 8.13
N ASN A 63 -4.31 23.07 9.45
CA ASN A 63 -5.48 23.33 10.28
C ASN A 63 -5.86 24.80 10.20
N TYR A 64 -7.14 25.07 10.14
CA TYR A 64 -7.69 26.43 10.19
C TYR A 64 -8.30 26.67 11.56
N ASP A 65 -7.87 27.74 12.21
CA ASP A 65 -8.42 28.18 13.48
C ASP A 65 -8.70 29.70 13.43
N ALA A 66 -9.98 30.07 13.46
CA ALA A 66 -10.46 31.47 13.54
C ALA A 66 -11.21 31.71 14.86
N GLY A 67 -10.82 31.01 15.91
CA GLY A 67 -11.41 31.17 17.26
C GLY A 67 -12.71 30.39 17.43
N ARG A 68 -13.83 30.86 16.89
CA ARG A 68 -15.12 30.13 16.97
C ARG A 68 -15.28 29.07 15.92
N ASP A 69 -14.60 29.22 14.79
CA ASP A 69 -14.63 28.29 13.64
C ASP A 69 -13.26 27.68 13.49
N SER A 70 -13.15 26.40 13.81
CA SER A 70 -11.93 25.61 13.58
C SER A 70 -12.22 24.48 12.59
N GLN A 71 -11.29 24.23 11.70
CA GLN A 71 -11.36 23.12 10.76
C GLN A 71 -10.07 22.32 10.84
N LEU A 72 -10.19 21.02 11.12
CA LEU A 72 -9.08 20.09 11.02
C LEU A 72 -8.74 19.90 9.54
N GLY A 73 -7.53 20.27 9.14
CA GLY A 73 -7.01 20.08 7.80
C GLY A 73 -5.97 18.96 7.71
N ASN A 74 -5.31 18.65 8.85
CA ASN A 74 -4.28 17.61 8.95
C ASN A 74 -4.66 16.56 10.00
N LYS A 75 -4.79 15.31 9.56
CA LYS A 75 -5.02 14.15 10.43
C LYS A 75 -3.92 13.12 10.18
N PRO A 76 -2.89 13.04 11.05
CA PRO A 76 -1.77 12.13 10.88
C PRO A 76 -2.23 10.67 10.68
N GLY A 77 -1.55 9.95 9.78
CA GLY A 77 -1.91 8.58 9.42
C GLY A 77 -3.05 8.47 8.39
N THR A 78 -3.57 9.61 7.92
CA THR A 78 -4.45 9.70 6.75
C THR A 78 -3.76 10.43 5.60
N VAL A 79 -4.31 10.31 4.41
CA VAL A 79 -3.85 11.06 3.23
C VAL A 79 -4.69 12.32 2.99
N GLY A 80 -5.41 12.76 4.01
CA GLY A 80 -6.24 13.97 3.98
C GLY A 80 -7.63 13.76 3.39
N GLN A 81 -8.31 14.89 3.15
CA GLN A 81 -9.64 14.92 2.55
C GLN A 81 -9.54 15.01 1.02
N PRO A 82 -10.53 14.49 0.28
CA PRO A 82 -10.61 14.67 -1.18
C PRO A 82 -10.59 16.14 -1.57
N LEU A 83 -9.88 16.46 -2.65
CA LEU A 83 -9.87 17.83 -3.20
C LEU A 83 -11.28 18.27 -3.62
N PRO A 84 -11.58 19.58 -3.59
CA PRO A 84 -12.85 20.11 -4.08
C PRO A 84 -13.18 19.61 -5.48
N GLY A 85 -14.39 19.05 -5.66
CA GLY A 85 -14.85 18.46 -6.92
C GLY A 85 -14.49 16.99 -7.11
N ILE A 86 -13.72 16.39 -6.20
CA ILE A 86 -13.43 14.95 -6.20
C ILE A 86 -14.31 14.25 -5.16
N THR A 87 -14.87 13.13 -5.55
CA THR A 87 -15.65 12.26 -4.66
C THR A 87 -14.94 10.93 -4.52
N VAL A 88 -14.79 10.47 -3.27
CA VAL A 88 -14.27 9.16 -2.92
C VAL A 88 -15.39 8.31 -2.37
N LYS A 89 -15.41 7.03 -2.72
CA LYS A 89 -16.33 6.03 -2.20
C LYS A 89 -15.57 4.76 -1.87
N ILE A 90 -15.88 4.19 -0.72
CA ILE A 90 -15.33 2.90 -0.28
C ILE A 90 -16.38 1.82 -0.52
N VAL A 91 -16.00 0.74 -1.20
CA VAL A 91 -16.93 -0.34 -1.54
C VAL A 91 -16.34 -1.70 -1.17
N ASN A 92 -17.21 -2.67 -0.96
CA ASN A 92 -16.81 -4.06 -0.84
C ASN A 92 -16.21 -4.55 -2.17
N PRO A 93 -14.98 -5.05 -2.20
CA PRO A 93 -14.32 -5.44 -3.46
C PRO A 93 -14.98 -6.62 -4.20
N ALA A 94 -15.83 -7.42 -3.52
CA ALA A 94 -16.52 -8.56 -4.13
C ALA A 94 -17.91 -8.21 -4.65
N THR A 95 -18.66 -7.32 -3.95
CA THR A 95 -20.04 -6.97 -4.31
C THR A 95 -20.19 -5.59 -4.92
N MET A 96 -19.17 -4.74 -4.80
CA MET A 96 -19.17 -3.32 -5.20
C MET A 96 -20.20 -2.47 -4.44
N GLU A 97 -20.77 -2.97 -3.35
CA GLU A 97 -21.69 -2.23 -2.49
C GLU A 97 -20.93 -1.25 -1.60
N PRO A 98 -21.46 -0.03 -1.38
CA PRO A 98 -20.85 0.95 -0.48
C PRO A 98 -20.71 0.42 0.94
N LEU A 99 -19.59 0.75 1.57
CA LEU A 99 -19.31 0.44 2.96
C LEU A 99 -19.55 1.66 3.86
N PRO A 100 -19.87 1.45 5.15
CA PRO A 100 -20.01 2.52 6.12
C PRO A 100 -18.67 3.20 6.42
N PRO A 101 -18.67 4.38 7.04
CA PRO A 101 -17.45 5.04 7.51
C PRO A 101 -16.56 4.08 8.33
N ASP A 102 -15.25 4.31 8.27
CA ASP A 102 -14.18 3.51 8.90
C ASP A 102 -14.05 2.05 8.43
N ALA A 103 -14.99 1.54 7.65
CA ALA A 103 -14.84 0.22 7.05
C ALA A 103 -13.82 0.22 5.91
N GLU A 104 -12.90 -0.75 5.96
CA GLU A 104 -11.90 -0.92 4.89
C GLU A 104 -12.51 -1.60 3.66
N GLY A 105 -12.23 -1.03 2.49
CA GLY A 105 -12.69 -1.56 1.22
C GLY A 105 -11.96 -0.96 0.02
N LEU A 106 -12.41 -1.30 -1.16
CA LEU A 106 -11.86 -0.81 -2.43
C LEU A 106 -12.20 0.67 -2.62
N VAL A 107 -11.18 1.47 -2.88
CA VAL A 107 -11.30 2.90 -3.11
C VAL A 107 -11.73 3.18 -4.55
N LEU A 108 -12.87 3.82 -4.72
CA LEU A 108 -13.34 4.35 -6.00
C LEU A 108 -13.28 5.88 -5.99
N VAL A 109 -12.86 6.48 -7.09
CA VAL A 109 -12.71 7.93 -7.21
C VAL A 109 -13.45 8.45 -8.44
N LYS A 110 -14.16 9.57 -8.29
CA LYS A 110 -14.82 10.27 -9.38
C LYS A 110 -14.53 11.77 -9.28
N GLY A 111 -14.13 12.38 -10.40
CA GLY A 111 -13.81 13.81 -10.45
C GLY A 111 -13.47 14.28 -11.86
N PRO A 112 -13.43 15.59 -12.09
CA PRO A 112 -13.12 16.17 -13.39
C PRO A 112 -11.66 15.95 -13.81
N ASN A 113 -10.79 15.62 -12.87
CA ASN A 113 -9.37 15.32 -13.08
C ASN A 113 -9.10 13.86 -13.49
N ARG A 114 -10.14 13.03 -13.63
CA ARG A 114 -9.99 11.65 -14.10
C ARG A 114 -9.53 11.63 -15.57
N MET A 115 -8.54 10.80 -15.88
CA MET A 115 -8.09 10.56 -17.25
C MET A 115 -9.25 10.23 -18.20
N LEU A 116 -9.07 10.48 -19.48
CA LEU A 116 -10.02 10.03 -20.52
C LEU A 116 -9.97 8.52 -20.72
N GLY A 117 -8.78 7.93 -20.60
CA GLY A 117 -8.54 6.50 -20.72
C GLY A 117 -7.08 6.18 -20.98
N TYR A 118 -6.76 4.89 -21.05
CA TYR A 118 -5.45 4.41 -21.46
C TYR A 118 -5.31 4.47 -22.98
N LEU A 119 -4.21 5.05 -23.47
CA LEU A 119 -3.97 5.24 -24.89
C LEU A 119 -3.98 3.90 -25.64
N ASN A 120 -4.84 3.79 -26.66
CA ASN A 120 -5.03 2.58 -27.48
C ASN A 120 -5.38 1.30 -26.69
N GLN A 121 -5.96 1.43 -25.48
CA GLN A 121 -6.34 0.31 -24.62
C GLN A 121 -7.79 0.51 -24.11
N ALA A 122 -8.75 0.44 -25.03
CA ALA A 122 -10.17 0.70 -24.72
C ALA A 122 -10.73 -0.32 -23.70
N GLU A 123 -10.39 -1.61 -23.85
CA GLU A 123 -10.82 -2.68 -22.93
C GLU A 123 -10.30 -2.42 -21.52
N ARG A 124 -9.01 -2.16 -21.37
CA ARG A 124 -8.43 -1.81 -20.07
C ARG A 124 -9.04 -0.55 -19.46
N THR A 125 -9.40 0.42 -20.30
CA THR A 125 -10.12 1.62 -19.82
C THR A 125 -11.50 1.26 -19.29
N ALA A 126 -12.25 0.41 -19.99
CA ALA A 126 -13.56 -0.05 -19.56
C ALA A 126 -13.51 -0.88 -18.26
N GLU A 127 -12.45 -1.65 -18.06
CA GLU A 127 -12.20 -2.38 -16.79
C GLU A 127 -11.86 -1.45 -15.62
N ALA A 128 -11.18 -0.33 -15.89
CA ALA A 128 -10.73 0.59 -14.85
C ALA A 128 -11.77 1.67 -14.51
N VAL A 129 -12.75 1.94 -15.39
CA VAL A 129 -13.73 3.02 -15.22
C VAL A 129 -15.14 2.51 -15.42
N HIS A 130 -15.95 2.54 -14.34
CA HIS A 130 -17.36 2.14 -14.36
C HIS A 130 -18.25 3.29 -13.93
N ASP A 131 -19.22 3.71 -14.76
CA ASP A 131 -20.16 4.80 -14.49
C ASP A 131 -19.48 6.12 -14.06
N GLY A 132 -18.30 6.37 -14.63
CA GLY A 132 -17.48 7.54 -14.32
C GLY A 132 -16.62 7.42 -13.06
N TRP A 133 -16.71 6.31 -12.33
CA TRP A 133 -15.83 5.99 -11.20
C TRP A 133 -14.58 5.26 -11.68
N TYR A 134 -13.43 5.76 -11.28
CA TYR A 134 -12.16 5.07 -11.46
C TYR A 134 -11.94 4.08 -10.31
N VAL A 135 -11.67 2.84 -10.65
CA VAL A 135 -11.33 1.76 -9.71
C VAL A 135 -9.83 1.80 -9.46
N THR A 136 -9.42 2.32 -8.30
CA THR A 136 -8.00 2.59 -8.05
C THR A 136 -7.15 1.33 -7.84
N GLY A 137 -7.78 0.26 -7.40
CA GLY A 137 -7.08 -0.94 -6.93
C GLY A 137 -6.44 -0.77 -5.55
N ASP A 138 -6.63 0.37 -4.89
CA ASP A 138 -6.17 0.60 -3.53
C ASP A 138 -7.27 0.26 -2.53
N ILE A 139 -6.87 -0.23 -1.36
CA ILE A 139 -7.76 -0.48 -0.22
C ILE A 139 -7.58 0.65 0.77
N GLY A 140 -8.69 1.13 1.32
CA GLY A 140 -8.68 2.21 2.28
C GLY A 140 -10.00 2.34 3.03
N ALA A 141 -10.07 3.32 3.90
CA ALA A 141 -11.26 3.70 4.65
C ALA A 141 -11.44 5.22 4.62
N LEU A 142 -12.67 5.66 4.65
CA LEU A 142 -13.06 7.06 4.79
C LEU A 142 -13.75 7.21 6.14
N ASP A 143 -13.27 8.13 6.98
CA ASP A 143 -13.90 8.37 8.27
C ASP A 143 -15.09 9.36 8.19
N ASP A 144 -15.80 9.56 9.32
CA ASP A 144 -16.94 10.45 9.39
C ASP A 144 -16.61 11.93 9.11
N GLU A 145 -15.36 12.33 9.28
CA GLU A 145 -14.86 13.68 8.98
C GLU A 145 -14.41 13.81 7.51
N GLY A 146 -14.46 12.73 6.73
CA GLY A 146 -14.07 12.69 5.32
C GLY A 146 -12.56 12.54 5.08
N PHE A 147 -11.76 12.15 6.08
CA PHE A 147 -10.35 11.84 5.89
C PHE A 147 -10.18 10.44 5.33
N LEU A 148 -9.41 10.34 4.25
CA LEU A 148 -9.09 9.09 3.57
C LEU A 148 -7.83 8.47 4.18
N ARG A 149 -7.89 7.20 4.51
CA ARG A 149 -6.74 6.38 4.90
C ARG A 149 -6.53 5.29 3.86
N ILE A 150 -5.35 5.22 3.26
CA ILE A 150 -4.96 4.13 2.36
C ILE A 150 -4.21 3.09 3.20
N THR A 151 -4.67 1.86 3.16
CA THR A 151 -4.11 0.78 3.98
C THR A 151 -3.29 -0.21 3.18
N ASP A 152 -3.72 -0.56 1.96
CA ASP A 152 -3.01 -1.50 1.08
C ASP A 152 -3.47 -1.37 -0.37
N ARG A 153 -3.06 -2.32 -1.21
CA ARG A 153 -3.54 -2.52 -2.58
C ARG A 153 -4.29 -3.84 -2.72
N LEU A 154 -5.36 -3.86 -3.49
CA LEU A 154 -6.14 -5.08 -3.75
C LEU A 154 -5.27 -6.22 -4.33
N ALA A 155 -4.30 -5.87 -5.19
CA ALA A 155 -3.32 -6.81 -5.73
C ALA A 155 -2.38 -7.43 -4.66
N ARG A 156 -2.40 -6.91 -3.44
CA ARG A 156 -1.66 -7.44 -2.28
C ARG A 156 -2.54 -8.22 -1.32
N PHE A 157 -3.67 -8.72 -1.81
CA PHE A 157 -4.50 -9.68 -1.10
C PHE A 157 -4.59 -10.98 -1.89
N SER A 158 -4.73 -12.09 -1.19
CA SER A 158 -5.06 -13.38 -1.77
C SER A 158 -6.37 -13.88 -1.20
N LYS A 159 -7.22 -14.42 -2.07
CA LYS A 159 -8.48 -15.05 -1.63
C LYS A 159 -8.24 -16.54 -1.38
N ILE A 160 -8.07 -16.91 -0.10
CA ILE A 160 -7.73 -18.26 0.32
C ILE A 160 -8.92 -18.86 1.08
N ALA A 161 -9.51 -19.93 0.57
CA ALA A 161 -10.69 -20.58 1.14
C ALA A 161 -11.84 -19.60 1.45
N GLY A 162 -12.00 -18.55 0.61
CA GLY A 162 -13.01 -17.51 0.76
C GLY A 162 -12.61 -16.29 1.60
N GLU A 163 -11.52 -16.38 2.35
CA GLU A 163 -11.00 -15.28 3.18
C GLU A 163 -9.99 -14.41 2.41
N MET A 164 -10.08 -13.09 2.58
CA MET A 164 -9.12 -12.12 2.02
C MET A 164 -7.91 -11.97 2.95
N VAL A 165 -6.77 -12.48 2.51
CA VAL A 165 -5.52 -12.48 3.28
C VAL A 165 -4.62 -11.34 2.83
N PRO A 166 -4.34 -10.33 3.69
CA PRO A 166 -3.48 -9.20 3.33
C PRO A 166 -2.00 -9.61 3.36
N HIS A 167 -1.32 -9.50 2.23
CA HIS A 167 0.10 -9.85 2.11
C HIS A 167 0.97 -9.00 3.05
N LEU A 168 0.65 -7.69 3.18
CA LEU A 168 1.41 -6.77 4.02
C LEU A 168 1.48 -7.22 5.48
N LYS A 169 0.39 -7.77 6.03
CA LYS A 169 0.39 -8.27 7.42
C LYS A 169 1.31 -9.47 7.63
N VAL A 170 1.41 -10.32 6.62
CA VAL A 170 2.35 -11.44 6.65
C VAL A 170 3.79 -10.95 6.49
N GLU A 171 4.02 -9.96 5.61
CA GLU A 171 5.33 -9.33 5.44
C GLU A 171 5.77 -8.60 6.72
N GLU A 172 4.90 -7.87 7.40
CA GLU A 172 5.19 -7.22 8.69
C GLU A 172 5.67 -8.25 9.73
N ALA A 173 5.03 -9.41 9.80
CA ALA A 173 5.46 -10.49 10.69
C ALA A 173 6.82 -11.07 10.26
N ILE A 174 7.06 -11.24 8.96
CA ILE A 174 8.37 -11.68 8.44
C ILE A 174 9.46 -10.65 8.77
N TYR A 175 9.22 -9.34 8.57
CA TYR A 175 10.18 -8.28 8.92
C TYR A 175 10.55 -8.28 10.40
N THR A 176 9.62 -8.60 11.29
CA THR A 176 9.91 -8.74 12.73
C THR A 176 10.93 -9.87 12.99
N ILE A 177 10.96 -10.89 12.13
CA ILE A 177 11.84 -12.05 12.26
C ILE A 177 13.21 -11.80 11.63
N ILE A 178 13.24 -11.25 10.39
CA ILE A 178 14.47 -11.12 9.59
C ILE A 178 15.11 -9.72 9.65
N GLY A 179 14.49 -8.74 10.31
CA GLY A 179 15.01 -7.36 10.41
C GLY A 179 14.94 -6.58 9.11
N GLU A 180 16.03 -5.95 8.70
CA GLU A 180 16.08 -5.03 7.54
C GLU A 180 16.14 -5.73 6.18
N TYR A 181 16.20 -7.06 6.13
CA TYR A 181 16.20 -7.79 4.86
C TYR A 181 14.85 -7.69 4.14
N GLY A 182 14.90 -7.73 2.81
CA GLY A 182 13.69 -7.64 2.00
C GLY A 182 12.83 -8.90 2.07
N CYS A 183 11.51 -8.73 2.09
CA CYS A 183 10.57 -9.82 1.83
C CYS A 183 9.42 -9.36 0.96
N ALA A 184 8.75 -10.31 0.30
CA ALA A 184 7.54 -10.11 -0.47
C ALA A 184 6.64 -11.34 -0.35
N VAL A 185 5.35 -11.11 -0.12
CA VAL A 185 4.33 -12.17 -0.09
C VAL A 185 3.39 -11.99 -1.26
N THR A 186 2.98 -13.10 -1.87
CA THR A 186 2.03 -13.10 -2.98
C THR A 186 1.17 -14.36 -2.96
N GLY A 187 0.02 -14.32 -3.66
CA GLY A 187 -0.80 -15.48 -3.91
C GLY A 187 -0.51 -16.12 -5.27
N ILE A 188 -0.50 -17.43 -5.29
CA ILE A 188 -0.51 -18.23 -6.53
C ILE A 188 -1.72 -19.15 -6.54
N PRO A 189 -2.20 -19.61 -7.71
CA PRO A 189 -3.35 -20.52 -7.82
C PRO A 189 -3.19 -21.79 -6.98
N ASP A 190 -4.29 -22.23 -6.36
CA ASP A 190 -4.40 -23.49 -5.62
C ASP A 190 -5.77 -24.11 -5.91
N ASP A 191 -5.77 -25.36 -6.40
CA ASP A 191 -7.00 -26.04 -6.87
C ASP A 191 -8.04 -26.26 -5.77
N GLN A 192 -7.62 -26.34 -4.51
CA GLN A 192 -8.50 -26.61 -3.37
C GLN A 192 -8.99 -25.35 -2.65
N ARG A 193 -8.17 -24.29 -2.63
CA ARG A 193 -8.40 -23.10 -1.82
C ARG A 193 -8.54 -21.81 -2.63
N GLY A 194 -8.49 -21.90 -3.98
CA GLY A 194 -8.47 -20.77 -4.90
C GLY A 194 -7.06 -20.19 -5.03
N GLU A 195 -6.47 -19.71 -3.95
CA GLU A 195 -5.07 -19.29 -3.91
C GLU A 195 -4.35 -19.87 -2.67
N ARG A 196 -3.01 -19.85 -2.73
CA ARG A 196 -2.11 -20.14 -1.61
C ARG A 196 -1.02 -19.10 -1.53
N LEU A 197 -0.58 -18.75 -0.32
CA LEU A 197 0.50 -17.81 -0.12
C LEU A 197 1.86 -18.41 -0.45
N VAL A 198 2.70 -17.56 -1.02
CA VAL A 198 4.14 -17.77 -1.20
C VAL A 198 4.87 -16.58 -0.60
N ALA A 199 5.88 -16.85 0.21
CA ALA A 199 6.78 -15.83 0.76
C ALA A 199 8.17 -15.95 0.13
N LEU A 200 8.67 -14.83 -0.40
CA LEU A 200 10.04 -14.67 -0.88
C LEU A 200 10.80 -13.75 0.08
N TYR A 201 12.05 -14.06 0.44
CA TYR A 201 12.84 -13.23 1.32
C TYR A 201 14.34 -13.31 0.99
N THR A 202 15.14 -12.31 1.40
CA THR A 202 16.55 -12.15 1.03
C THR A 202 17.52 -12.32 2.18
N CYS A 203 17.05 -12.64 3.42
CA CYS A 203 17.93 -12.84 4.57
C CYS A 203 18.80 -14.10 4.38
N PRO A 204 20.14 -13.98 4.28
CA PRO A 204 21.00 -15.14 4.05
C PRO A 204 21.16 -16.02 5.30
N ASP A 205 21.03 -15.43 6.48
CA ASP A 205 21.31 -16.08 7.76
C ASP A 205 20.13 -16.85 8.36
N THR A 206 18.98 -16.85 7.70
CA THR A 206 17.77 -17.52 8.17
C THR A 206 17.32 -18.56 7.14
N ALA A 207 17.36 -19.84 7.50
CA ALA A 207 16.88 -20.90 6.60
C ALA A 207 15.35 -20.87 6.43
N PRO A 208 14.79 -21.29 5.25
CA PRO A 208 13.34 -21.28 5.02
C PRO A 208 12.53 -22.04 6.08
N ALA A 209 13.04 -23.16 6.57
CA ALA A 209 12.39 -23.94 7.63
C ALA A 209 12.33 -23.20 8.98
N GLU A 210 13.40 -22.47 9.31
CA GLU A 210 13.48 -21.65 10.52
C GLU A 210 12.54 -20.45 10.43
N LEU A 211 12.55 -19.72 9.30
CA LEU A 211 11.63 -18.61 9.09
C LEU A 211 10.18 -19.08 9.21
N TRP A 212 9.85 -20.19 8.57
CA TRP A 212 8.50 -20.76 8.65
C TRP A 212 8.10 -21.12 10.08
N GLN A 213 8.99 -21.76 10.83
CA GLN A 213 8.73 -22.12 12.23
C GLN A 213 8.42 -20.87 13.06
N ARG A 214 9.32 -19.87 13.03
CA ARG A 214 9.14 -18.61 13.77
C ARG A 214 7.87 -17.86 13.34
N LEU A 215 7.54 -17.86 12.03
CA LEU A 215 6.33 -17.24 11.52
C LEU A 215 5.06 -17.99 12.03
N SER A 216 5.10 -19.31 12.13
CA SER A 216 3.97 -20.12 12.65
C SER A 216 3.71 -19.93 14.15
N GLU A 217 4.68 -19.41 14.89
CA GLU A 217 4.60 -19.08 16.32
C GLU A 217 4.10 -17.64 16.58
N THR A 218 3.93 -16.83 15.52
CA THR A 218 3.37 -15.48 15.64
C THR A 218 1.86 -15.50 15.91
N SER A 219 1.29 -14.33 16.23
CA SER A 219 -0.15 -14.14 16.41
C SER A 219 -0.96 -14.12 15.11
N LEU A 220 -0.34 -14.35 13.95
CA LEU A 220 -1.06 -14.42 12.68
C LEU A 220 -2.09 -15.55 12.67
N PRO A 221 -3.28 -15.33 12.07
CA PRO A 221 -4.21 -16.41 11.79
C PRO A 221 -3.52 -17.54 11.02
N LYS A 222 -3.78 -18.78 11.36
CA LYS A 222 -3.13 -19.94 10.71
C LYS A 222 -3.28 -19.98 9.19
N LEU A 223 -4.38 -19.43 8.67
CA LEU A 223 -4.65 -19.34 7.23
C LEU A 223 -3.69 -18.35 6.54
N TRP A 224 -3.16 -17.37 7.27
CA TRP A 224 -2.27 -16.33 6.76
C TRP A 224 -0.79 -16.77 6.75
N VAL A 225 -0.47 -17.90 7.39
CA VAL A 225 0.89 -18.43 7.37
C VAL A 225 1.06 -19.26 6.10
N PRO A 226 2.03 -18.94 5.23
CA PRO A 226 2.36 -19.76 4.07
C PRO A 226 2.68 -21.19 4.49
N LYS A 227 2.41 -22.18 3.65
CA LYS A 227 2.90 -23.54 3.92
C LYS A 227 4.43 -23.56 3.90
N ARG A 228 5.04 -24.50 4.63
CA ARG A 228 6.50 -24.61 4.75
C ARG A 228 7.21 -24.68 3.40
N GLU A 229 6.65 -25.43 2.45
CA GLU A 229 7.13 -25.59 1.09
C GLU A 229 6.97 -24.34 0.22
N ASN A 230 6.26 -23.32 0.69
CA ASN A 230 6.00 -22.06 -0.03
C ASN A 230 6.81 -20.87 0.57
N VAL A 231 7.83 -21.13 1.36
CA VAL A 231 8.75 -20.11 1.89
C VAL A 231 10.10 -20.26 1.19
N TYR A 232 10.51 -19.25 0.42
CA TYR A 232 11.70 -19.32 -0.44
C TYR A 232 12.68 -18.19 -0.11
N GLN A 233 13.93 -18.57 0.11
CA GLN A 233 15.06 -17.64 0.13
C GLN A 233 15.46 -17.35 -1.33
N VAL A 234 15.69 -16.08 -1.64
CA VAL A 234 16.09 -15.60 -2.97
C VAL A 234 17.24 -14.58 -2.84
N ASP A 235 18.10 -14.50 -3.84
CA ASP A 235 19.23 -13.55 -3.84
C ASP A 235 18.73 -12.10 -3.90
N ALA A 236 17.67 -11.84 -4.67
CA ALA A 236 17.05 -10.52 -4.80
C ALA A 236 15.56 -10.63 -5.11
N LEU A 237 14.79 -9.65 -4.60
CA LEU A 237 13.38 -9.47 -4.96
C LEU A 237 13.28 -8.73 -6.30
N PRO A 238 12.30 -9.07 -7.16
CA PRO A 238 12.01 -8.32 -8.37
C PRO A 238 11.66 -6.87 -8.07
N THR A 239 12.33 -5.92 -8.74
CA THR A 239 12.11 -4.49 -8.58
C THR A 239 11.95 -3.80 -9.94
N LEU A 240 11.13 -2.75 -9.97
CA LEU A 240 10.99 -1.86 -11.14
C LEU A 240 12.24 -0.98 -11.28
N GLY A 241 12.43 -0.38 -12.45
CA GLY A 241 13.51 0.59 -12.68
C GLY A 241 13.51 1.81 -11.74
N THR A 242 12.40 2.05 -11.05
CA THR A 242 12.24 3.07 -9.99
C THR A 242 12.73 2.61 -8.62
N GLY A 243 13.15 1.34 -8.46
CA GLY A 243 13.53 0.75 -7.19
C GLY A 243 12.35 0.24 -6.33
N LYS A 244 11.11 0.40 -6.79
CA LYS A 244 9.92 -0.15 -6.11
C LYS A 244 9.77 -1.63 -6.41
N LEU A 245 9.15 -2.37 -5.48
CA LEU A 245 8.85 -3.79 -5.65
C LEU A 245 7.98 -4.01 -6.91
N ASP A 246 8.40 -4.92 -7.79
CA ASP A 246 7.64 -5.36 -8.95
C ASP A 246 6.72 -6.52 -8.55
N LEU A 247 5.46 -6.21 -8.23
CA LEU A 247 4.47 -7.21 -7.80
C LEU A 247 4.19 -8.27 -8.86
N VAL A 248 4.26 -7.92 -10.15
CA VAL A 248 4.08 -8.87 -11.26
C VAL A 248 5.27 -9.81 -11.32
N GLY A 249 6.48 -9.28 -11.25
CA GLY A 249 7.71 -10.06 -11.19
C GLY A 249 7.78 -10.97 -9.96
N VAL A 250 7.32 -10.47 -8.79
CA VAL A 250 7.21 -11.28 -7.55
C VAL A 250 6.27 -12.47 -7.76
N LYS A 251 5.07 -12.24 -8.32
CA LYS A 251 4.09 -13.31 -8.59
C LYS A 251 4.64 -14.35 -9.59
N ALA A 252 5.28 -13.89 -10.65
CA ALA A 252 5.92 -14.78 -11.64
C ALA A 252 7.04 -15.63 -11.02
N LYS A 253 7.92 -15.02 -10.21
CA LYS A 253 9.00 -15.71 -9.50
C LYS A 253 8.46 -16.73 -8.50
N ALA A 254 7.44 -16.37 -7.74
CA ALA A 254 6.78 -17.26 -6.79
C ALA A 254 6.17 -18.48 -7.48
N HIS A 255 5.48 -18.27 -8.61
CA HIS A 255 4.90 -19.34 -9.40
C HIS A 255 5.98 -20.28 -9.95
N GLN A 256 7.08 -19.73 -10.48
CA GLN A 256 8.21 -20.52 -10.99
C GLN A 256 8.81 -21.42 -9.91
N LEU A 257 9.08 -20.90 -8.71
CA LEU A 257 9.67 -21.65 -7.61
C LEU A 257 8.72 -22.75 -7.09
N ALA A 258 7.43 -22.43 -6.96
CA ALA A 258 6.44 -23.39 -6.50
C ALA A 258 6.21 -24.55 -7.50
N THR A 259 6.34 -24.29 -8.80
CA THR A 259 6.19 -25.32 -9.85
C THR A 259 7.43 -26.20 -9.96
N ALA A 260 8.63 -25.63 -9.76
CA ALA A 260 9.89 -26.39 -9.84
C ALA A 260 10.00 -27.51 -8.78
N LEU A 261 9.38 -27.32 -7.62
CA LEU A 261 9.35 -28.35 -6.57
C LEU A 261 8.33 -29.46 -6.83
N SER A 262 7.24 -29.17 -7.54
CA SER A 262 6.23 -30.18 -7.87
C SER A 262 6.64 -31.16 -8.98
N VAL A 263 7.72 -30.85 -9.71
CA VAL A 263 8.29 -31.72 -10.76
C VAL A 263 9.34 -32.70 -10.18
N ASN A 264 9.86 -32.43 -8.98
CA ASN A 264 10.92 -33.22 -8.32
C ASN A 264 10.42 -34.04 -7.11
N SER A 265 9.13 -34.08 -6.88
CA SER A 265 8.44 -34.92 -5.88
C SER A 265 7.50 -35.94 -6.55
#